data_047eff62698b5e3a85c603330f2e1413
#
_entry.id   047eff62698b5e3a85c603330f2e1413
#
_cell.length_a   1.000
_cell.length_b   1.000
_cell.length_c   1.000
_cell.angle_alpha   90.00
_cell.angle_beta   90.00
_cell.angle_gamma   90.00
#
_symmetry.space_group_name_H-M   'P 1'
#
loop_
_entity.id
_entity.type
_entity.pdbx_description
1 polymer ?
#
loop_
_entity_poly.entity_id
_entity_poly.type
_entity_poly.pdbx_seq_one_letter_code
_entity_poly.pdbx_strand_id
1 'polypeptide(L)'
;MDLIHLEDVDGNRCIVRVTGRSQPGVLTGHDILRADVLVSASFVDARLEMCLSPQDLSSWQQSLAELTQGGNATLGGARGLALGIHVNDERAVSVWVEDPDRLTTTLMIRPPGDWTDEHRGRLQDVREAWPREVVETAPMAYEWIPDHRH
;
A
#
# COMPACT_ATOMS: atom_id res chain seq x y z
N MET A 1 9.93 -4.61 -3.47
CA MET A 1 8.73 -5.22 -4.11
C MET A 1 7.59 -4.22 -4.07
N ASP A 2 7.04 -3.91 -5.21
CA ASP A 2 6.05 -2.85 -5.32
C ASP A 2 4.63 -3.36 -5.07
N LEU A 3 4.02 -2.88 -3.99
CA LEU A 3 2.60 -3.12 -3.69
C LEU A 3 1.71 -2.27 -4.60
N ILE A 4 2.11 -1.03 -4.82
CA ILE A 4 1.45 -0.10 -5.73
C ILE A 4 2.49 0.41 -6.71
N HIS A 5 2.15 0.40 -7.99
CA HIS A 5 2.98 0.94 -9.05
C HIS A 5 2.07 1.56 -10.11
N LEU A 6 1.75 2.83 -9.93
CA LEU A 6 0.97 3.61 -10.87
C LEU A 6 1.92 4.52 -11.63
N GLU A 7 1.92 4.42 -12.93
CA GLU A 7 2.81 5.18 -13.80
C GLU A 7 2.15 5.40 -15.15
N ASP A 8 2.38 6.54 -15.76
CA ASP A 8 1.92 6.83 -17.12
C ASP A 8 3.07 7.27 -18.02
N VAL A 9 2.74 7.48 -19.29
CA VAL A 9 3.74 7.85 -20.30
C VAL A 9 4.30 9.26 -20.11
N ASP A 10 3.62 10.10 -19.35
CA ASP A 10 4.05 11.45 -19.04
C ASP A 10 4.99 11.54 -17.85
N GLY A 11 5.28 10.39 -17.21
CA GLY A 11 6.20 10.34 -16.10
C GLY A 11 5.55 10.59 -14.74
N ASN A 12 4.23 10.71 -14.67
CA ASN A 12 3.53 10.77 -13.39
C ASN A 12 3.57 9.39 -12.74
N ARG A 13 3.98 9.33 -11.48
CA ARG A 13 4.28 8.06 -10.86
C ARG A 13 3.98 8.09 -9.36
N CYS A 14 3.37 7.03 -8.87
CA CYS A 14 3.21 6.76 -7.45
C CYS A 14 3.52 5.29 -7.20
N ILE A 15 4.55 5.04 -6.40
CA ILE A 15 5.00 3.69 -6.09
C ILE A 15 4.99 3.54 -4.57
N VAL A 16 4.41 2.42 -4.08
CA VAL A 16 4.56 1.99 -2.70
C VAL A 16 5.41 0.72 -2.74
N ARG A 17 6.66 0.84 -2.31
CA ARG A 17 7.64 -0.24 -2.38
C ARG A 17 7.89 -0.82 -1.01
N VAL A 18 7.49 -2.06 -0.81
CA VAL A 18 7.72 -2.77 0.44
C VAL A 18 9.17 -3.23 0.48
N THR A 19 9.87 -2.88 1.54
CA THR A 19 11.31 -3.15 1.70
C THR A 19 11.59 -4.26 2.70
N GLY A 20 10.65 -4.60 3.57
CA GLY A 20 10.84 -5.65 4.56
C GLY A 20 9.93 -5.48 5.75
N ARG A 21 10.20 -6.25 6.80
CA ARG A 21 9.47 -6.12 8.06
C ARG A 21 10.02 -4.94 8.85
N SER A 22 9.13 -4.19 9.47
CA SER A 22 9.51 -3.03 10.30
C SER A 22 10.21 -3.45 11.59
N GLN A 23 9.68 -4.48 12.24
CA GLN A 23 10.21 -4.96 13.54
C GLN A 23 10.25 -6.50 13.56
N PRO A 24 11.14 -7.11 12.74
CA PRO A 24 11.19 -8.57 12.67
C PRO A 24 11.53 -9.18 14.03
N GLY A 25 10.82 -10.26 14.38
CA GLY A 25 11.02 -10.95 15.64
C GLY A 25 10.31 -10.34 16.84
N VAL A 26 9.69 -9.17 16.68
CA VAL A 26 8.92 -8.52 17.76
C VAL A 26 7.45 -8.91 17.60
N LEU A 27 6.91 -9.66 18.55
CA LEU A 27 5.57 -10.25 18.45
C LEU A 27 4.49 -9.23 18.02
N THR A 28 4.50 -8.04 18.56
CA THR A 28 3.49 -7.00 18.29
C THR A 28 3.75 -6.22 17.00
N GLY A 29 4.93 -6.37 16.40
CA GLY A 29 5.30 -5.60 15.20
C GLY A 29 5.87 -6.42 14.06
N HIS A 30 6.00 -7.73 14.23
CA HIS A 30 6.63 -8.61 13.24
C HIS A 30 5.94 -8.57 11.86
N ASP A 31 4.61 -8.55 11.84
CA ASP A 31 3.84 -8.55 10.61
C ASP A 31 3.62 -7.16 10.01
N ILE A 32 4.13 -6.11 10.65
CA ILE A 32 4.09 -4.76 10.11
C ILE A 32 5.24 -4.61 9.11
N LEU A 33 4.90 -4.20 7.89
CA LEU A 33 5.85 -4.02 6.81
C LEU A 33 6.26 -2.55 6.69
N ARG A 34 7.51 -2.33 6.32
CA ARG A 34 8.02 -1.00 5.99
C ARG A 34 7.92 -0.80 4.49
N ALA A 35 7.47 0.37 4.07
CA ALA A 35 7.38 0.72 2.67
C ALA A 35 7.88 2.13 2.41
N ASP A 36 8.50 2.32 1.25
CA ASP A 36 8.82 3.64 0.71
C ASP A 36 7.70 4.07 -0.23
N VAL A 37 7.27 5.31 -0.11
CA VAL A 37 6.31 5.92 -1.02
C VAL A 37 7.07 6.89 -1.91
N LEU A 38 7.10 6.59 -3.20
CA LEU A 38 7.81 7.38 -4.20
C LEU A 38 6.77 8.10 -5.07
N VAL A 39 6.78 9.41 -5.05
CA VAL A 39 5.85 10.23 -5.81
C VAL A 39 6.65 11.11 -6.76
N SER A 40 6.35 11.05 -8.04
CA SER A 40 7.06 11.83 -9.05
C SER A 40 6.10 12.37 -10.09
N ALA A 41 6.20 13.66 -10.36
CA ALA A 41 5.49 14.38 -11.41
C ALA A 41 6.32 15.61 -11.77
N SER A 42 5.87 16.41 -12.74
CA SER A 42 6.61 17.60 -13.16
C SER A 42 6.82 18.60 -12.03
N PHE A 43 5.94 18.61 -11.03
CA PHE A 43 5.93 19.58 -9.93
C PHE A 43 6.39 18.99 -8.58
N VAL A 44 6.65 17.69 -8.51
CA VAL A 44 7.02 17.03 -7.26
C VAL A 44 7.90 15.82 -7.52
N ASP A 45 8.88 15.63 -6.63
CA ASP A 45 9.69 14.42 -6.58
C ASP A 45 9.96 14.17 -5.10
N ALA A 46 9.29 13.20 -4.53
CA ALA A 46 9.30 12.97 -3.10
C ALA A 46 9.46 11.49 -2.76
N ARG A 47 10.14 11.24 -1.65
CA ARG A 47 10.26 9.93 -1.06
C ARG A 47 9.85 10.02 0.41
N LEU A 48 8.85 9.24 0.78
CA LEU A 48 8.30 9.19 2.12
C LEU A 48 8.27 7.76 2.61
N GLU A 49 8.07 7.57 3.90
CA GLU A 49 8.00 6.22 4.49
C GLU A 49 6.64 5.99 5.12
N MET A 50 6.18 4.74 5.06
CA MET A 50 4.98 4.31 5.76
C MET A 50 5.14 2.89 6.28
N CYS A 51 4.30 2.53 7.23
CA CYS A 51 4.20 1.16 7.73
C CYS A 51 2.83 0.60 7.35
N LEU A 52 2.81 -0.68 7.02
CA LEU A 52 1.60 -1.39 6.58
C LEU A 52 1.35 -2.57 7.50
N SER A 53 0.22 -2.58 8.16
CA SER A 53 -0.23 -3.72 8.98
C SER A 53 -0.95 -4.75 8.11
N PRO A 54 -1.16 -5.99 8.60
CA PRO A 54 -2.01 -6.95 7.90
C PRO A 54 -3.41 -6.39 7.63
N GLN A 55 -3.93 -5.57 8.53
CA GLN A 55 -5.22 -4.89 8.35
C GLN A 55 -5.19 -3.95 7.15
N ASP A 56 -4.10 -3.21 6.96
CA ASP A 56 -3.94 -2.31 5.81
C ASP A 56 -3.95 -3.10 4.50
N LEU A 57 -3.29 -4.25 4.45
CA LEU A 57 -3.28 -5.10 3.27
C LEU A 57 -4.67 -5.67 2.97
N SER A 58 -5.42 -6.06 3.99
CA SER A 58 -6.79 -6.56 3.82
C SER A 58 -7.73 -5.46 3.34
N SER A 59 -7.61 -4.27 3.88
CA SER A 59 -8.37 -3.10 3.42
C SER A 59 -8.03 -2.74 1.98
N TRP A 60 -6.76 -2.82 1.61
CA TRP A 60 -6.32 -2.59 0.24
C TRP A 60 -6.91 -3.61 -0.73
N GLN A 61 -6.94 -4.88 -0.34
CA GLN A 61 -7.57 -5.94 -1.14
C GLN A 61 -9.04 -5.63 -1.42
N GLN A 62 -9.77 -5.24 -0.39
CA GLN A 62 -11.18 -4.88 -0.51
C GLN A 62 -11.35 -3.66 -1.40
N SER A 63 -10.50 -2.66 -1.23
CA SER A 63 -10.54 -1.43 -2.02
C SER A 63 -10.29 -1.68 -3.50
N LEU A 64 -9.41 -2.62 -3.86
CA LEU A 64 -9.15 -2.97 -5.25
C LEU A 64 -10.43 -3.43 -5.97
N ALA A 65 -11.29 -4.16 -5.27
CA ALA A 65 -12.58 -4.58 -5.84
C ALA A 65 -13.50 -3.37 -6.07
N GLU A 66 -13.49 -2.40 -5.17
CA GLU A 66 -14.28 -1.18 -5.30
C GLU A 66 -13.75 -0.25 -6.40
N LEU A 67 -12.42 -0.14 -6.52
CA LEU A 67 -11.79 0.68 -7.56
C LEU A 67 -12.12 0.20 -8.97
N THR A 68 -12.29 -1.11 -9.16
CA THR A 68 -12.72 -1.68 -10.44
C THR A 68 -14.06 -1.12 -10.89
N GLN A 69 -14.88 -0.66 -9.95
CA GLN A 69 -16.20 -0.09 -10.19
C GLN A 69 -16.22 1.44 -10.12
N GLY A 70 -15.06 2.09 -10.04
CA GLY A 70 -14.96 3.54 -9.99
C GLY A 70 -15.06 4.14 -8.60
N GLY A 71 -14.60 3.42 -7.57
CA GLY A 71 -14.63 3.89 -6.19
C GLY A 71 -13.36 4.59 -5.73
N ASN A 72 -13.20 4.66 -4.42
CA ASN A 72 -12.06 5.24 -3.73
C ASN A 72 -11.34 4.19 -2.91
N ALA A 73 -10.04 4.41 -2.68
CA ALA A 73 -9.24 3.61 -1.77
C ALA A 73 -8.35 4.51 -0.92
N THR A 74 -8.08 4.07 0.31
CA THR A 74 -7.14 4.75 1.19
C THR A 74 -6.21 3.71 1.79
N LEU A 75 -4.92 4.05 1.87
CA LEU A 75 -3.90 3.21 2.46
C LEU A 75 -3.17 4.00 3.54
N GLY A 76 -3.05 3.43 4.74
CA GLY A 76 -2.39 4.09 5.85
C GLY A 76 -3.27 5.15 6.52
N GLY A 77 -2.63 6.14 7.13
CA GLY A 77 -3.31 7.32 7.67
C GLY A 77 -3.61 7.32 9.16
N ALA A 78 -3.37 6.21 9.86
CA ALA A 78 -3.70 6.15 11.28
C ALA A 78 -2.85 7.10 12.14
N ARG A 79 -1.58 7.29 11.80
CA ARG A 79 -0.65 8.12 12.58
C ARG A 79 0.37 8.90 11.73
N GLY A 80 0.16 9.02 10.45
CA GLY A 80 1.14 9.67 9.59
C GLY A 80 0.66 9.70 8.16
N LEU A 81 1.49 9.20 7.26
CA LEU A 81 1.24 9.22 5.83
C LEU A 81 -0.06 8.51 5.46
N ALA A 82 -0.91 9.19 4.74
CA ALA A 82 -2.10 8.62 4.11
C ALA A 82 -1.94 8.73 2.59
N LEU A 83 -2.30 7.65 1.91
CA LEU A 83 -2.36 7.60 0.46
C LEU A 83 -3.79 7.31 0.04
N GLY A 84 -4.33 8.13 -0.84
CA GLY A 84 -5.67 7.93 -1.36
C GLY A 84 -5.68 7.82 -2.88
N ILE A 85 -6.55 7.00 -3.42
CA ILE A 85 -6.72 6.78 -4.84
C ILE A 85 -8.21 6.93 -5.18
N HIS A 86 -8.50 7.72 -6.21
CA HIS A 86 -9.84 7.90 -6.72
C HIS A 86 -9.85 7.73 -8.23
N VAL A 87 -10.72 6.87 -8.73
CA VAL A 87 -10.88 6.69 -10.17
C VAL A 87 -11.83 7.75 -10.69
N ASN A 88 -11.32 8.68 -11.51
CA ASN A 88 -12.10 9.79 -12.07
C ASN A 88 -12.91 9.36 -13.29
N ASP A 89 -12.27 8.62 -14.20
CA ASP A 89 -12.87 8.10 -15.40
C ASP A 89 -12.15 6.80 -15.81
N GLU A 90 -12.43 6.29 -17.00
CA GLU A 90 -11.89 5.00 -17.44
C GLU A 90 -10.37 4.91 -17.47
N ARG A 91 -9.68 6.05 -17.53
CA ARG A 91 -8.23 6.08 -17.73
C ARG A 91 -7.45 6.94 -16.76
N ALA A 92 -8.14 7.72 -15.95
CA ALA A 92 -7.48 8.66 -15.07
C ALA A 92 -7.75 8.33 -13.60
N VAL A 93 -6.70 8.36 -12.82
CA VAL A 93 -6.72 8.09 -11.39
C VAL A 93 -6.13 9.30 -10.68
N SER A 94 -6.86 9.88 -9.73
CA SER A 94 -6.31 10.88 -8.83
C SER A 94 -5.67 10.18 -7.65
N VAL A 95 -4.42 10.54 -7.38
CA VAL A 95 -3.67 10.03 -6.24
C VAL A 95 -3.38 11.22 -5.33
N TRP A 96 -3.78 11.15 -4.07
CA TRP A 96 -3.36 12.15 -3.09
C TRP A 96 -2.48 11.49 -2.04
N VAL A 97 -1.45 12.24 -1.67
CA VAL A 97 -0.51 11.84 -0.63
C VAL A 97 -0.55 12.91 0.44
N GLU A 98 -0.82 12.51 1.66
CA GLU A 98 -0.91 13.43 2.78
C GLU A 98 -0.01 12.95 3.93
N ASP A 99 1.07 13.68 4.14
CA ASP A 99 1.92 13.55 5.31
C ASP A 99 1.78 14.86 6.08
N PRO A 100 1.16 14.86 7.27
CA PRO A 100 0.85 16.08 8.00
C PRO A 100 2.06 16.98 8.27
N ASP A 101 3.24 16.40 8.35
CA ASP A 101 4.45 17.14 8.75
C ASP A 101 5.34 17.54 7.55
N ARG A 102 5.13 16.94 6.38
CA ARG A 102 6.10 17.08 5.29
C ARG A 102 5.52 17.45 3.93
N LEU A 103 4.41 16.82 3.52
CA LEU A 103 3.94 16.98 2.16
C LEU A 103 2.46 16.66 2.05
N THR A 104 1.72 17.54 1.38
CA THR A 104 0.38 17.21 0.89
C THR A 104 0.38 17.51 -0.61
N THR A 105 0.06 16.53 -1.42
CA THR A 105 0.02 16.68 -2.86
C THR A 105 -1.05 15.80 -3.49
N THR A 106 -1.52 16.23 -4.65
CA THR A 106 -2.43 15.44 -5.47
C THR A 106 -1.88 15.43 -6.89
N LEU A 107 -1.87 14.26 -7.50
CA LEU A 107 -1.46 14.12 -8.89
C LEU A 107 -2.43 13.21 -9.63
N MET A 108 -2.51 13.40 -10.94
CA MET A 108 -3.32 12.56 -11.81
C MET A 108 -2.40 11.64 -12.61
N ILE A 109 -2.74 10.36 -12.62
CA ILE A 109 -1.99 9.33 -13.33
C ILE A 109 -2.94 8.61 -14.27
N ARG A 110 -2.49 8.28 -15.46
CA ARG A 110 -3.24 7.49 -16.45
C ARG A 110 -2.59 6.13 -16.63
N PRO A 111 -2.81 5.19 -15.69
CA PRO A 111 -2.17 3.88 -15.77
C PRO A 111 -2.76 3.03 -16.89
N PRO A 112 -2.11 1.92 -17.27
CA PRO A 112 -2.68 0.95 -18.21
C PRO A 112 -4.04 0.44 -17.74
N GLY A 113 -4.90 0.03 -18.69
CA GLY A 113 -6.31 -0.27 -18.42
C GLY A 113 -6.60 -1.42 -17.47
N ASP A 114 -5.67 -2.35 -17.31
CA ASP A 114 -5.78 -3.53 -16.43
C ASP A 114 -5.03 -3.38 -15.12
N TRP A 115 -4.77 -2.14 -14.70
CA TRP A 115 -3.95 -1.87 -13.54
C TRP A 115 -4.51 -2.47 -12.24
N THR A 116 -5.82 -2.59 -12.08
CA THR A 116 -6.41 -3.19 -10.87
C THR A 116 -6.09 -4.68 -10.76
N ASP A 117 -6.14 -5.41 -11.86
CA ASP A 117 -5.78 -6.83 -11.87
C ASP A 117 -4.29 -7.02 -11.60
N GLU A 118 -3.45 -6.18 -12.18
CA GLU A 118 -2.01 -6.19 -11.90
C GLU A 118 -1.75 -5.97 -10.41
N HIS A 119 -2.49 -5.06 -9.78
CA HIS A 119 -2.28 -4.76 -8.36
C HIS A 119 -2.78 -5.87 -7.44
N ARG A 120 -3.77 -6.66 -7.86
CA ARG A 120 -4.13 -7.88 -7.13
C ARG A 120 -2.97 -8.87 -7.10
N GLY A 121 -2.29 -9.03 -8.24
CA GLY A 121 -1.10 -9.87 -8.33
C GLY A 121 0.04 -9.36 -7.44
N ARG A 122 0.25 -8.04 -7.43
CA ARG A 122 1.27 -7.42 -6.57
C ARG A 122 1.00 -7.65 -5.08
N LEU A 123 -0.25 -7.53 -4.67
CA LEU A 123 -0.64 -7.80 -3.28
C LEU A 123 -0.35 -9.25 -2.91
N GLN A 124 -0.68 -10.18 -3.79
CA GLN A 124 -0.39 -11.59 -3.57
C GLN A 124 1.12 -11.83 -3.43
N ASP A 125 1.93 -11.21 -4.28
CA ASP A 125 3.39 -11.33 -4.22
C ASP A 125 3.95 -10.80 -2.90
N VAL A 126 3.44 -9.68 -2.42
CA VAL A 126 3.84 -9.11 -1.12
C VAL A 126 3.49 -10.08 0.02
N ARG A 127 2.29 -10.63 0.00
CA ARG A 127 1.85 -11.59 1.03
C ARG A 127 2.67 -12.88 1.01
N GLU A 128 3.11 -13.31 -0.15
CA GLU A 128 3.98 -14.49 -0.26
C GLU A 128 5.40 -14.21 0.21
N ALA A 129 5.91 -13.01 -0.05
CA ALA A 129 7.24 -12.61 0.38
C ALA A 129 7.31 -12.40 1.91
N TRP A 130 6.25 -11.84 2.50
CA TRP A 130 6.17 -11.57 3.94
C TRP A 130 4.84 -12.11 4.48
N PRO A 131 4.72 -13.43 4.67
CA PRO A 131 3.48 -14.03 5.16
C PRO A 131 3.20 -13.61 6.61
N ARG A 132 1.93 -13.59 6.95
CA ARG A 132 1.51 -13.32 8.32
C ARG A 132 1.96 -14.44 9.24
N GLU A 133 2.70 -14.09 10.28
CA GLU A 133 3.27 -15.06 11.22
C GLU A 133 2.80 -14.88 12.67
N VAL A 134 1.97 -13.88 12.93
CA VAL A 134 1.40 -13.58 14.25
C VAL A 134 -0.12 -13.54 14.15
N VAL A 135 -0.78 -14.09 15.14
CA VAL A 135 -2.25 -14.09 15.24
C VAL A 135 -2.67 -13.48 16.57
N GLU A 136 -3.78 -12.74 16.55
CA GLU A 136 -4.42 -12.23 17.75
C GLU A 136 -5.40 -13.29 18.27
N THR A 137 -5.10 -13.87 19.44
CA THR A 137 -5.90 -14.94 20.05
C THR A 137 -6.99 -14.43 20.96
N ALA A 138 -6.82 -13.20 21.46
CA ALA A 138 -7.81 -12.49 22.26
C ALA A 138 -7.50 -11.00 22.17
N PRO A 139 -8.38 -10.09 22.56
CA PRO A 139 -8.10 -8.66 22.50
C PRO A 139 -6.76 -8.33 23.15
N MET A 140 -5.85 -7.71 22.41
CA MET A 140 -4.49 -7.34 22.83
C MET A 140 -3.57 -8.52 23.15
N ALA A 141 -3.96 -9.75 22.84
CA ALA A 141 -3.14 -10.95 23.06
C ALA A 141 -2.68 -11.52 21.71
N TYR A 142 -1.37 -11.64 21.53
CA TYR A 142 -0.77 -12.07 20.26
C TYR A 142 0.09 -13.32 20.47
N GLU A 143 0.09 -14.20 19.51
CA GLU A 143 0.89 -15.41 19.50
C GLU A 143 1.47 -15.66 18.12
N TRP A 144 2.64 -16.31 18.08
CA TRP A 144 3.19 -16.77 16.82
C TRP A 144 2.32 -17.88 16.24
N ILE A 145 2.08 -17.80 14.93
CA ILE A 145 1.41 -18.88 14.22
C ILE A 145 2.36 -20.07 14.24
N PRO A 146 1.89 -21.29 14.57
CA PRO A 146 2.74 -22.48 14.56
C PRO A 146 3.43 -22.65 13.20
N ASP A 147 4.72 -22.94 13.23
CA ASP A 147 5.49 -23.12 12.01
C ASP A 147 5.13 -24.45 11.35
N HIS A 148 4.61 -24.39 10.13
CA HIS A 148 4.18 -25.55 9.36
C HIS A 148 5.19 -25.93 8.26
N ARG A 149 6.38 -25.33 8.26
CA ARG A 149 7.36 -25.56 7.22
C ARG A 149 8.27 -26.77 7.48
N HIS A 150 7.94 -27.55 8.44
CA HIS A 150 8.71 -28.75 8.81
C HIS A 150 8.04 -30.01 8.30
#